data_33221145b70af4a04e890ac6ac6b38db
#
_entry.id   33221145b70af4a04e890ac6ac6b38db
#
_cell.length_a   1.000
_cell.length_b   1.000
_cell.length_c   1.000
_cell.angle_alpha   90.00
_cell.angle_beta   90.00
_cell.angle_gamma   90.00
#
_symmetry.space_group_name_H-M   'P 1'
#
loop_
_entity.id
_entity.type
_entity.pdbx_description
1 polymer ?
#
loop_
_entity_poly.entity_id
_entity_poly.type
_entity_poly.pdbx_seq_one_letter_code
_entity_poly.pdbx_strand_id
1 'polypeptide(L)'
;MVGDGCSRILLLTADIGEGHNTAARAIAERVDQLWPGTEVRTLDIITMMAPGMSRLTRSTYRLTLDHAPVIYQCFYDALWRHRWFARLSKRVVAAWCGWRLWPRLRRFQPEVVVSTHPFGAAAMDQLRRVHRLALPTATFVTDFAPHPFWVFSEIDAHFVMHEVSAPDTRRLSARGMVCVAAPPISRMFRPRDQGEARDSLGLRASAFVVLVTGGAWGVGSLEPAIAALLNLGDRVQVIAVCGRNQDLLQRLEALGAPRSRLVPLGFVDIMPELMASADVVVTNAGGVTSLEAFASARPVLLVDPIAGHGKANAAMMEQAGLAVVCPGIRELRSTVAELVADQGRLAKMRAAELAHLQGRDLCDDLALLATAEPLPLPPGGGMRQAIRTLTAA
;
A
#
# COMPACT_ATOMS: atom_id res chain seq x y z
N MET A 1 -9.29 -6.74 28.67
CA MET A 1 -10.64 -6.21 28.47
C MET A 1 -10.54 -5.32 27.22
N VAL A 2 -11.16 -5.72 26.13
CA VAL A 2 -11.29 -4.88 24.94
C VAL A 2 -12.21 -3.73 25.37
N GLY A 3 -11.70 -2.51 25.42
CA GLY A 3 -12.51 -1.33 25.77
C GLY A 3 -13.69 -1.19 24.82
N ASP A 4 -14.74 -0.48 25.24
CA ASP A 4 -15.88 -0.17 24.40
C ASP A 4 -15.38 0.46 23.11
N GLY A 5 -15.60 -0.22 21.97
CA GLY A 5 -15.13 0.22 20.66
C GLY A 5 -15.81 1.52 20.23
N CYS A 6 -15.26 2.18 19.24
CA CYS A 6 -15.89 3.34 18.61
C CYS A 6 -17.23 2.96 17.98
N SER A 7 -18.24 3.81 18.10
CA SER A 7 -19.54 3.61 17.43
C SER A 7 -19.46 3.94 15.94
N ARG A 8 -18.63 4.91 15.54
CA ARG A 8 -18.52 5.38 14.14
C ARG A 8 -17.08 5.71 13.76
N ILE A 9 -16.59 5.02 12.73
CA ILE A 9 -15.25 5.23 12.17
C ILE A 9 -15.38 5.67 10.71
N LEU A 10 -14.64 6.71 10.34
CA LEU A 10 -14.54 7.17 8.96
C LEU A 10 -13.18 6.79 8.38
N LEU A 11 -13.18 6.00 7.31
CA LEU A 11 -12.00 5.67 6.53
C LEU A 11 -11.94 6.55 5.29
N LEU A 12 -10.78 7.19 5.07
CA LEU A 12 -10.51 8.01 3.90
C LEU A 12 -9.49 7.27 3.02
N THR A 13 -9.91 6.91 1.82
CA THR A 13 -9.09 6.20 0.84
C THR A 13 -9.00 6.96 -0.49
N ALA A 14 -8.32 6.40 -1.48
CA ALA A 14 -8.28 6.93 -2.84
C ALA A 14 -8.14 5.81 -3.86
N ASP A 15 -8.94 5.89 -4.91
CA ASP A 15 -8.95 4.92 -6.01
C ASP A 15 -7.94 5.33 -7.10
N ILE A 16 -6.63 5.30 -6.74
CA ILE A 16 -5.53 5.52 -7.70
C ILE A 16 -4.93 4.19 -8.15
N GLY A 17 -4.83 3.21 -7.24
CA GLY A 17 -4.15 1.94 -7.53
C GLY A 17 -4.54 0.83 -6.56
N GLU A 18 -5.76 0.52 -6.30
CA GLU A 18 -6.27 -0.57 -5.42
C GLU A 18 -5.60 -0.68 -4.02
N GLY A 19 -4.29 -0.41 -3.88
CA GLY A 19 -3.57 -0.59 -2.62
C GLY A 19 -4.19 0.15 -1.43
N HIS A 20 -4.56 1.41 -1.61
CA HIS A 20 -5.20 2.22 -0.56
C HIS A 20 -6.60 1.69 -0.21
N ASN A 21 -7.34 1.25 -1.23
CA ASN A 21 -8.67 0.65 -1.05
C ASN A 21 -8.58 -0.70 -0.34
N THR A 22 -7.58 -1.52 -0.68
CA THR A 22 -7.32 -2.79 -0.01
C THR A 22 -6.97 -2.59 1.45
N ALA A 23 -6.11 -1.61 1.77
CA ALA A 23 -5.79 -1.25 3.14
C ALA A 23 -7.04 -0.77 3.92
N ALA A 24 -7.86 0.10 3.32
CA ALA A 24 -9.09 0.57 3.97
C ALA A 24 -10.09 -0.58 4.22
N ARG A 25 -10.24 -1.51 3.26
CA ARG A 25 -11.08 -2.71 3.45
C ARG A 25 -10.56 -3.60 4.57
N ALA A 26 -9.25 -3.85 4.63
CA ALA A 26 -8.66 -4.67 5.67
C ALA A 26 -8.83 -4.06 7.08
N ILE A 27 -8.73 -2.72 7.18
CA ILE A 27 -9.02 -2.00 8.43
C ILE A 27 -10.50 -2.18 8.80
N ALA A 28 -11.43 -2.01 7.85
CA ALA A 28 -12.86 -2.18 8.08
C ALA A 28 -13.22 -3.60 8.52
N GLU A 29 -12.66 -4.63 7.84
CA GLU A 29 -12.82 -6.04 8.23
C GLU A 29 -12.32 -6.30 9.66
N ARG A 30 -11.21 -5.67 10.02
CA ARG A 30 -10.62 -5.83 11.35
C ARG A 30 -11.46 -5.17 12.43
N VAL A 31 -11.97 -3.96 12.17
CA VAL A 31 -12.89 -3.23 13.06
C VAL A 31 -14.18 -4.03 13.29
N ASP A 32 -14.80 -4.55 12.23
CA ASP A 32 -16.02 -5.35 12.33
C ASP A 32 -15.86 -6.60 13.22
N GLN A 33 -14.68 -7.24 13.13
CA GLN A 33 -14.35 -8.41 13.94
C GLN A 33 -14.13 -8.09 15.42
N LEU A 34 -13.48 -6.98 15.73
CA LEU A 34 -13.11 -6.63 17.11
C LEU A 34 -14.19 -5.81 17.81
N TRP A 35 -14.91 -4.98 17.07
CA TRP A 35 -15.98 -4.14 17.56
C TRP A 35 -17.26 -4.33 16.74
N PRO A 36 -17.94 -5.49 16.90
CA PRO A 36 -19.20 -5.73 16.21
C PRO A 36 -20.23 -4.63 16.51
N GLY A 37 -20.82 -4.08 15.45
CA GLY A 37 -21.78 -2.98 15.57
C GLY A 37 -21.21 -1.58 15.35
N THR A 38 -19.90 -1.44 15.17
CA THR A 38 -19.28 -0.17 14.74
C THR A 38 -19.71 0.17 13.32
N GLU A 39 -20.28 1.36 13.10
CA GLU A 39 -20.57 1.86 11.74
C GLU A 39 -19.26 2.35 11.10
N VAL A 40 -18.73 1.57 10.16
CA VAL A 40 -17.56 1.96 9.38
C VAL A 40 -18.02 2.51 8.03
N ARG A 41 -17.64 3.77 7.73
CA ARG A 41 -17.90 4.38 6.43
C ARG A 41 -16.59 4.67 5.72
N THR A 42 -16.47 4.17 4.50
CA THR A 42 -15.31 4.44 3.64
C THR A 42 -15.67 5.48 2.58
N LEU A 43 -14.83 6.52 2.43
CA LEU A 43 -14.97 7.55 1.41
C LEU A 43 -13.70 7.63 0.55
N ASP A 44 -13.90 7.59 -0.76
CA ASP A 44 -12.84 7.87 -1.73
C ASP A 44 -12.69 9.39 -1.90
N ILE A 45 -11.55 9.89 -1.43
CA ILE A 45 -11.27 11.34 -1.41
C ILE A 45 -11.15 11.92 -2.82
N ILE A 46 -10.67 11.15 -3.80
CA ILE A 46 -10.50 11.62 -5.18
C ILE A 46 -11.83 11.66 -5.92
N THR A 47 -12.65 10.64 -5.78
CA THR A 47 -14.01 10.63 -6.34
C THR A 47 -14.86 11.75 -5.76
N MET A 48 -14.64 12.13 -4.49
CA MET A 48 -15.30 13.26 -3.88
C MET A 48 -14.89 14.63 -4.47
N MET A 49 -13.67 14.76 -5.01
CA MET A 49 -13.18 16.03 -5.56
C MET A 49 -14.01 16.49 -6.73
N ALA A 50 -14.24 15.59 -7.70
CA ALA A 50 -15.15 15.85 -8.81
C ALA A 50 -15.61 14.53 -9.46
N PRO A 51 -16.79 14.49 -10.09
CA PRO A 51 -17.23 13.35 -10.89
C PRO A 51 -16.19 13.00 -11.96
N GLY A 52 -15.79 11.74 -12.04
CA GLY A 52 -14.80 11.27 -13.00
C GLY A 52 -13.32 11.58 -12.66
N MET A 53 -13.03 12.32 -11.59
CA MET A 53 -11.66 12.67 -11.19
C MET A 53 -10.81 11.43 -10.90
N SER A 54 -11.37 10.40 -10.26
CA SER A 54 -10.63 9.15 -10.00
C SER A 54 -10.23 8.46 -11.31
N ARG A 55 -11.11 8.46 -12.32
CA ARG A 55 -10.79 7.91 -13.65
C ARG A 55 -9.69 8.71 -14.33
N LEU A 56 -9.78 10.03 -14.32
CA LEU A 56 -8.78 10.92 -14.90
C LEU A 56 -7.43 10.75 -14.20
N THR A 57 -7.41 10.75 -12.86
CA THR A 57 -6.19 10.59 -12.06
C THR A 57 -5.54 9.24 -12.34
N ARG A 58 -6.31 8.15 -12.37
CA ARG A 58 -5.78 6.82 -12.71
C ARG A 58 -5.19 6.78 -14.11
N SER A 59 -5.91 7.31 -15.11
CA SER A 59 -5.42 7.32 -16.50
C SER A 59 -4.15 8.14 -16.64
N THR A 60 -4.10 9.33 -16.04
CA THR A 60 -2.92 10.20 -16.05
C THR A 60 -1.74 9.56 -15.32
N TYR A 61 -1.98 8.97 -14.15
CA TYR A 61 -0.96 8.28 -13.37
C TYR A 61 -0.37 7.11 -14.15
N ARG A 62 -1.22 6.25 -14.73
CA ARG A 62 -0.79 5.12 -15.56
C ARG A 62 -0.01 5.61 -16.79
N LEU A 63 -0.54 6.57 -17.53
CA LEU A 63 0.11 7.12 -18.72
C LEU A 63 1.49 7.70 -18.38
N THR A 64 1.60 8.39 -17.23
CA THR A 64 2.88 8.96 -16.78
C THR A 64 3.88 7.86 -16.42
N LEU A 65 3.46 6.79 -15.76
CA LEU A 65 4.34 5.67 -15.44
C LEU A 65 4.80 4.90 -16.69
N ASP A 66 3.90 4.70 -17.65
CA ASP A 66 4.19 3.91 -18.85
C ASP A 66 5.06 4.69 -19.86
N HIS A 67 4.86 6.01 -20.00
CA HIS A 67 5.48 6.80 -21.09
C HIS A 67 6.46 7.86 -20.60
N ALA A 68 6.38 8.29 -19.35
CA ALA A 68 7.21 9.37 -18.82
C ALA A 68 7.63 9.14 -17.36
N PRO A 69 8.20 7.97 -17.01
CA PRO A 69 8.56 7.65 -15.61
C PRO A 69 9.57 8.62 -15.04
N VAL A 70 10.41 9.23 -15.88
CA VAL A 70 11.38 10.27 -15.46
C VAL A 70 10.66 11.51 -14.94
N ILE A 71 9.55 11.93 -15.55
CA ILE A 71 8.77 13.09 -15.08
C ILE A 71 8.20 12.81 -13.70
N TYR A 72 7.67 11.60 -13.49
CA TYR A 72 7.16 11.20 -12.18
C TYR A 72 8.28 11.15 -11.13
N GLN A 73 9.44 10.62 -11.49
CA GLN A 73 10.62 10.62 -10.61
C GLN A 73 11.05 12.04 -10.23
N CYS A 74 11.15 12.95 -11.21
CA CYS A 74 11.50 14.35 -10.97
C CYS A 74 10.48 15.04 -10.03
N PHE A 75 9.19 14.79 -10.22
CA PHE A 75 8.15 15.32 -9.33
C PHE A 75 8.31 14.79 -7.91
N TYR A 76 8.53 13.48 -7.75
CA TYR A 76 8.76 12.85 -6.46
C TYR A 76 10.01 13.43 -5.76
N ASP A 77 11.10 13.55 -6.50
CA ASP A 77 12.35 14.14 -6.00
C ASP A 77 12.17 15.61 -5.59
N ALA A 78 11.36 16.38 -6.36
CA ALA A 78 11.07 17.76 -6.04
C ALA A 78 10.32 17.93 -4.70
N LEU A 79 9.44 16.98 -4.34
CA LEU A 79 8.76 16.95 -3.03
C LEU A 79 9.77 16.81 -1.88
N TRP A 80 10.86 16.08 -2.09
CA TRP A 80 11.92 15.91 -1.09
C TRP A 80 12.90 17.08 -1.05
N ARG A 81 13.31 17.57 -2.22
CA ARG A 81 14.33 18.63 -2.34
C ARG A 81 13.81 20.01 -2.01
N HIS A 82 12.54 20.31 -2.32
CA HIS A 82 11.98 21.65 -2.22
C HIS A 82 10.84 21.72 -1.21
N ARG A 83 11.17 22.04 0.04
CA ARG A 83 10.20 22.13 1.15
C ARG A 83 9.06 23.13 0.86
N TRP A 84 9.30 24.19 0.12
CA TRP A 84 8.26 25.16 -0.27
C TRP A 84 7.26 24.55 -1.24
N PHE A 85 7.75 23.77 -2.23
CA PHE A 85 6.91 23.09 -3.21
C PHE A 85 6.01 22.03 -2.53
N ALA A 86 6.57 21.21 -1.66
CA ALA A 86 5.81 20.27 -0.86
C ALA A 86 4.74 20.96 0.01
N ARG A 87 5.08 22.11 0.64
CA ARG A 87 4.12 22.86 1.47
C ARG A 87 2.98 23.45 0.63
N LEU A 88 3.30 24.04 -0.51
CA LEU A 88 2.29 24.64 -1.41
C LEU A 88 1.35 23.56 -1.95
N SER A 89 1.91 22.46 -2.48
CA SER A 89 1.13 21.33 -3.01
C SER A 89 0.22 20.74 -1.92
N LYS A 90 0.73 20.55 -0.70
CA LYS A 90 -0.07 20.10 0.45
C LYS A 90 -1.24 21.06 0.74
N ARG A 91 -1.01 22.38 0.75
CA ARG A 91 -2.06 23.36 1.06
C ARG A 91 -3.17 23.37 0.01
N VAL A 92 -2.83 23.31 -1.27
CA VAL A 92 -3.81 23.27 -2.37
C VAL A 92 -4.69 22.03 -2.26
N VAL A 93 -4.06 20.86 -2.14
CA VAL A 93 -4.77 19.58 -2.00
C VAL A 93 -5.63 19.57 -0.73
N ALA A 94 -5.07 20.02 0.39
CA ALA A 94 -5.76 20.07 1.68
C ALA A 94 -7.01 20.95 1.63
N ALA A 95 -6.92 22.15 1.04
CA ALA A 95 -8.04 23.09 0.93
C ALA A 95 -9.18 22.50 0.07
N TRP A 96 -8.83 21.96 -1.09
CA TRP A 96 -9.83 21.37 -1.99
C TRP A 96 -10.51 20.14 -1.39
N CYS A 97 -9.72 19.18 -0.91
CA CYS A 97 -10.25 17.96 -0.31
C CYS A 97 -11.04 18.25 0.98
N GLY A 98 -10.54 19.17 1.83
CA GLY A 98 -11.19 19.57 3.07
C GLY A 98 -12.58 20.20 2.83
N TRP A 99 -12.68 21.11 1.86
CA TRP A 99 -13.96 21.73 1.49
C TRP A 99 -15.01 20.67 1.08
N ARG A 100 -14.60 19.66 0.32
CA ARG A 100 -15.50 18.58 -0.12
C ARG A 100 -15.82 17.58 1.00
N LEU A 101 -14.89 17.34 1.90
CA LEU A 101 -15.06 16.39 3.02
C LEU A 101 -15.95 16.97 4.13
N TRP A 102 -15.89 18.27 4.40
CA TRP A 102 -16.54 18.93 5.52
C TRP A 102 -18.04 18.61 5.69
N PRO A 103 -18.90 18.74 4.65
CA PRO A 103 -20.32 18.42 4.79
C PRO A 103 -20.58 16.95 5.16
N ARG A 104 -19.75 16.04 4.66
CA ARG A 104 -19.87 14.60 4.91
C ARG A 104 -19.44 14.24 6.34
N LEU A 105 -18.36 14.86 6.78
CA LEU A 105 -17.87 14.72 8.16
C LEU A 105 -18.94 15.17 9.16
N ARG A 106 -19.53 16.35 8.96
CA ARG A 106 -20.60 16.87 9.80
C ARG A 106 -21.85 16.01 9.82
N ARG A 107 -22.19 15.39 8.69
CA ARG A 107 -23.37 14.52 8.60
C ARG A 107 -23.13 13.17 9.27
N PHE A 108 -21.95 12.61 9.11
CA PHE A 108 -21.62 11.28 9.66
C PHE A 108 -21.22 11.33 11.14
N GLN A 109 -20.61 12.42 11.59
CA GLN A 109 -20.12 12.61 12.95
C GLN A 109 -19.27 11.42 13.46
N PRO A 110 -18.15 11.10 12.80
CA PRO A 110 -17.29 10.01 13.23
C PRO A 110 -16.62 10.34 14.58
N GLU A 111 -16.29 9.32 15.34
CA GLU A 111 -15.50 9.43 16.57
C GLU A 111 -14.01 9.34 16.28
N VAL A 112 -13.63 8.64 15.21
CA VAL A 112 -12.25 8.50 14.72
C VAL A 112 -12.24 8.60 13.20
N VAL A 113 -11.20 9.24 12.65
CA VAL A 113 -10.93 9.27 11.21
C VAL A 113 -9.58 8.61 10.95
N VAL A 114 -9.55 7.65 10.04
CA VAL A 114 -8.31 7.02 9.59
C VAL A 114 -8.14 7.22 8.08
N SER A 115 -7.01 7.76 7.67
CA SER A 115 -6.70 7.92 6.26
C SER A 115 -5.68 6.89 5.79
N THR A 116 -6.00 6.16 4.74
CA THR A 116 -5.07 5.26 4.03
C THR A 116 -4.45 5.94 2.79
N HIS A 117 -4.72 7.25 2.61
CA HIS A 117 -4.17 8.01 1.48
C HIS A 117 -3.75 9.43 1.90
N PRO A 118 -2.64 9.96 1.37
CA PRO A 118 -2.12 11.29 1.74
C PRO A 118 -3.14 12.43 1.61
N PHE A 119 -4.04 12.37 0.63
CA PHE A 119 -5.03 13.43 0.41
C PHE A 119 -6.11 13.46 1.50
N GLY A 120 -6.48 12.32 2.05
CA GLY A 120 -7.36 12.25 3.21
C GLY A 120 -6.72 12.84 4.45
N ALA A 121 -5.45 12.54 4.70
CA ALA A 121 -4.67 13.14 5.77
C ALA A 121 -4.54 14.66 5.59
N ALA A 122 -4.27 15.13 4.37
CA ALA A 122 -4.22 16.56 4.04
C ALA A 122 -5.56 17.27 4.34
N ALA A 123 -6.68 16.64 3.94
CA ALA A 123 -8.01 17.16 4.20
C ALA A 123 -8.29 17.32 5.70
N MET A 124 -7.96 16.29 6.49
CA MET A 124 -8.15 16.31 7.94
C MET A 124 -7.23 17.33 8.64
N ASP A 125 -5.95 17.42 8.24
CA ASP A 125 -5.03 18.45 8.73
C ASP A 125 -5.61 19.86 8.53
N GLN A 126 -6.15 20.15 7.35
CA GLN A 126 -6.78 21.43 7.04
C GLN A 126 -8.04 21.67 7.87
N LEU A 127 -8.96 20.68 7.94
CA LEU A 127 -10.23 20.82 8.65
C LEU A 127 -10.00 21.01 10.16
N ARG A 128 -9.09 20.26 10.75
CA ARG A 128 -8.74 20.43 12.17
C ARG A 128 -8.19 21.82 12.44
N ARG A 129 -7.35 22.33 11.56
CA ARG A 129 -6.74 23.66 11.68
C ARG A 129 -7.76 24.79 11.51
N VAL A 130 -8.64 24.68 10.49
CA VAL A 130 -9.62 25.74 10.18
C VAL A 130 -10.81 25.72 11.14
N HIS A 131 -11.36 24.55 11.43
CA HIS A 131 -12.56 24.40 12.26
C HIS A 131 -12.25 24.06 13.73
N ARG A 132 -10.97 23.95 14.10
CA ARG A 132 -10.51 23.58 15.45
C ARG A 132 -11.17 22.30 15.97
N LEU A 133 -11.18 21.28 15.11
CA LEU A 133 -11.84 20.01 15.43
C LEU A 133 -11.00 19.20 16.41
N ALA A 134 -11.60 18.86 17.56
CA ALA A 134 -11.05 17.88 18.50
C ALA A 134 -11.49 16.45 18.10
N LEU A 135 -11.20 16.06 16.87
CA LEU A 135 -11.57 14.76 16.30
C LEU A 135 -10.31 13.91 16.14
N PRO A 136 -10.17 12.79 16.86
CA PRO A 136 -9.04 11.88 16.73
C PRO A 136 -8.84 11.45 15.27
N THR A 137 -7.63 11.65 14.77
CA THR A 137 -7.30 11.42 13.37
C THR A 137 -5.98 10.69 13.23
N ALA A 138 -5.99 9.60 12.49
CA ALA A 138 -4.79 8.85 12.16
C ALA A 138 -4.55 8.75 10.66
N THR A 139 -3.30 8.54 10.30
CA THR A 139 -2.91 8.18 8.93
C THR A 139 -2.23 6.82 8.96
N PHE A 140 -2.71 5.90 8.16
CA PHE A 140 -2.00 4.68 7.87
C PHE A 140 -1.13 4.87 6.63
N VAL A 141 0.18 4.92 6.83
CA VAL A 141 1.15 5.10 5.75
C VAL A 141 1.29 3.78 5.00
N THR A 142 0.66 3.66 3.84
CA THR A 142 0.68 2.44 3.03
C THR A 142 1.94 2.30 2.17
N ASP A 143 2.80 3.31 2.19
CA ASP A 143 4.15 3.24 1.64
C ASP A 143 5.14 2.78 2.70
N PHE A 144 6.01 1.85 2.35
CA PHE A 144 7.09 1.41 3.23
C PHE A 144 8.12 2.53 3.46
N ALA A 145 8.33 3.36 2.45
CA ALA A 145 9.12 4.59 2.53
C ALA A 145 8.20 5.81 2.65
N PRO A 146 7.95 6.33 3.86
CA PRO A 146 7.10 7.49 4.04
C PRO A 146 7.73 8.73 3.39
N HIS A 147 6.96 9.42 2.57
CA HIS A 147 7.40 10.67 1.93
C HIS A 147 6.69 11.89 2.55
N PRO A 148 7.15 13.13 2.29
CA PRO A 148 6.61 14.32 2.94
C PRO A 148 5.10 14.50 2.82
N PHE A 149 4.48 13.97 1.78
CA PHE A 149 3.01 14.05 1.59
C PHE A 149 2.20 13.14 2.52
N TRP A 150 2.83 12.18 3.21
CA TRP A 150 2.15 11.32 4.19
C TRP A 150 1.99 11.97 5.55
N VAL A 151 2.88 12.90 5.92
CA VAL A 151 3.02 13.38 7.29
C VAL A 151 2.50 14.81 7.42
N PHE A 152 1.55 15.01 8.34
CA PHE A 152 0.88 16.29 8.59
C PHE A 152 0.89 16.61 10.09
N SER A 153 0.96 17.90 10.45
CA SER A 153 1.17 18.35 11.83
C SER A 153 -0.07 18.21 12.72
N GLU A 154 -1.26 18.22 12.15
CA GLU A 154 -2.51 18.12 12.90
C GLU A 154 -3.09 16.70 12.91
N ILE A 155 -2.31 15.70 12.51
CA ILE A 155 -2.67 14.29 12.63
C ILE A 155 -2.13 13.74 13.94
N ASP A 156 -2.97 13.08 14.73
CA ASP A 156 -2.63 12.60 16.07
C ASP A 156 -1.71 11.39 16.03
N ALA A 157 -1.91 10.48 15.07
CA ALA A 157 -1.09 9.28 14.92
C ALA A 157 -0.76 8.98 13.45
N HIS A 158 0.48 8.59 13.21
CA HIS A 158 0.95 8.06 11.94
C HIS A 158 1.35 6.60 12.14
N PHE A 159 0.56 5.69 11.62
CA PHE A 159 0.85 4.26 11.63
C PHE A 159 1.77 3.93 10.46
N VAL A 160 2.92 3.35 10.75
CA VAL A 160 3.89 2.85 9.77
C VAL A 160 4.02 1.35 9.91
N MET A 161 4.38 0.68 8.82
CA MET A 161 4.34 -0.77 8.72
C MET A 161 5.59 -1.48 9.25
N HIS A 162 6.68 -0.74 9.49
CA HIS A 162 7.94 -1.32 9.97
C HIS A 162 8.80 -0.30 10.73
N GLU A 163 9.66 -0.78 11.61
CA GLU A 163 10.58 0.07 12.40
C GLU A 163 11.52 0.90 11.52
N VAL A 164 11.93 0.41 10.36
CA VAL A 164 12.78 1.18 9.42
C VAL A 164 12.09 2.44 8.88
N SER A 165 10.75 2.45 8.84
CA SER A 165 9.94 3.57 8.36
C SER A 165 9.72 4.66 9.42
N ALA A 166 9.84 4.30 10.70
CA ALA A 166 9.51 5.18 11.82
C ALA A 166 10.44 6.40 11.94
N PRO A 167 11.79 6.30 11.77
CA PRO A 167 12.69 7.44 11.87
C PRO A 167 12.37 8.56 10.87
N ASP A 168 12.09 8.22 9.61
CA ASP A 168 11.77 9.22 8.59
C ASP A 168 10.42 9.88 8.86
N THR A 169 9.43 9.11 9.30
CA THR A 169 8.13 9.64 9.71
C THR A 169 8.26 10.57 10.90
N ARG A 170 9.04 10.21 11.95
CA ARG A 170 9.30 11.07 13.12
C ARG A 170 10.01 12.36 12.73
N ARG A 171 10.96 12.29 11.78
CA ARG A 171 11.66 13.48 11.26
C ARG A 171 10.72 14.44 10.54
N LEU A 172 9.69 13.91 9.86
CA LEU A 172 8.69 14.69 9.14
C LEU A 172 7.55 15.17 10.04
N SER A 173 7.23 14.46 11.12
CA SER A 173 6.15 14.77 12.05
C SER A 173 6.68 15.54 13.27
N ALA A 174 6.24 16.78 13.41
CA ALA A 174 6.64 17.60 14.55
C ALA A 174 5.78 17.34 15.81
N ARG A 175 4.61 16.72 15.72
CA ARG A 175 3.60 16.68 16.79
C ARG A 175 2.91 15.32 16.98
N GLY A 176 2.52 14.64 15.90
CA GLY A 176 1.79 13.37 15.98
C GLY A 176 2.65 12.21 16.45
N MET A 177 2.04 11.24 17.12
CA MET A 177 2.69 9.98 17.46
C MET A 177 3.05 9.22 16.18
N VAL A 178 4.14 8.46 16.22
CA VAL A 178 4.52 7.51 15.17
C VAL A 178 4.53 6.12 15.77
N CYS A 179 3.58 5.31 15.34
CA CYS A 179 3.36 3.96 15.83
C CYS A 179 3.71 2.96 14.73
N VAL A 180 4.44 1.90 15.08
CA VAL A 180 4.62 0.75 14.19
C VAL A 180 3.45 -0.19 14.43
N ALA A 181 2.68 -0.46 13.38
CA ALA A 181 1.50 -1.32 13.42
C ALA A 181 1.61 -2.44 12.39
N ALA A 182 0.84 -3.49 12.58
CA ALA A 182 0.73 -4.56 11.59
C ALA A 182 0.18 -4.00 10.26
N PRO A 183 0.67 -4.49 9.12
CA PRO A 183 0.17 -4.07 7.81
C PRO A 183 -1.34 -4.31 7.68
N PRO A 184 -2.11 -3.35 7.12
CA PRO A 184 -3.54 -3.50 6.93
C PRO A 184 -3.83 -4.33 5.68
N ILE A 185 -3.72 -5.63 5.83
CA ILE A 185 -4.00 -6.62 4.80
C ILE A 185 -5.11 -7.57 5.25
N SER A 186 -5.86 -8.10 4.30
CA SER A 186 -6.91 -9.05 4.60
C SER A 186 -6.33 -10.32 5.26
N ARG A 187 -7.03 -10.85 6.26
CA ARG A 187 -6.67 -12.10 6.94
C ARG A 187 -6.69 -13.34 6.05
N MET A 188 -7.18 -13.21 4.85
CA MET A 188 -7.08 -14.27 3.86
C MET A 188 -5.62 -14.55 3.48
N PHE A 189 -4.75 -13.52 3.52
CA PHE A 189 -3.31 -13.66 3.36
C PHE A 189 -2.69 -14.10 4.68
N ARG A 190 -2.32 -15.34 4.76
CA ARG A 190 -1.70 -15.98 5.92
C ARG A 190 -0.91 -17.21 5.46
N PRO A 191 0.05 -17.68 6.25
CA PRO A 191 0.70 -18.94 5.98
C PRO A 191 -0.35 -20.08 5.89
N ARG A 192 -0.31 -20.84 4.79
CA ARG A 192 -1.15 -21.99 4.52
C ARG A 192 -0.27 -23.14 4.05
N ASP A 193 -0.83 -24.36 4.08
CA ASP A 193 -0.15 -25.51 3.48
C ASP A 193 0.07 -25.30 1.98
N GLN A 194 1.34 -25.38 1.57
CA GLN A 194 1.74 -25.12 0.20
C GLN A 194 1.35 -26.27 -0.74
N GLY A 195 1.36 -27.51 -0.23
CA GLY A 195 0.97 -28.70 -0.99
C GLY A 195 -0.52 -28.66 -1.33
N GLU A 196 -1.37 -28.43 -0.32
CA GLU A 196 -2.81 -28.28 -0.52
C GLU A 196 -3.15 -27.16 -1.51
N ALA A 197 -2.47 -26.01 -1.40
CA ALA A 197 -2.66 -24.90 -2.33
C ALA A 197 -2.23 -25.25 -3.76
N ARG A 198 -1.14 -26.00 -3.93
CA ARG A 198 -0.70 -26.48 -5.26
C ARG A 198 -1.66 -27.50 -5.86
N ASP A 199 -2.12 -28.44 -5.07
CA ASP A 199 -3.05 -29.46 -5.52
C ASP A 199 -4.38 -28.84 -5.97
N SER A 200 -4.92 -27.89 -5.20
CA SER A 200 -6.15 -27.17 -5.56
C SER A 200 -6.05 -26.37 -6.87
N LEU A 201 -4.85 -25.90 -7.20
CA LEU A 201 -4.57 -25.11 -8.40
C LEU A 201 -4.07 -25.96 -9.58
N GLY A 202 -3.89 -27.26 -9.40
CA GLY A 202 -3.33 -28.18 -10.40
C GLY A 202 -1.88 -27.84 -10.77
N LEU A 203 -1.07 -27.41 -9.80
CA LEU A 203 0.34 -27.10 -9.96
C LEU A 203 1.20 -28.34 -9.65
N ARG A 204 2.42 -28.37 -10.19
CA ARG A 204 3.34 -29.48 -9.93
C ARG A 204 3.89 -29.40 -8.50
N ALA A 205 3.72 -30.46 -7.72
CA ALA A 205 4.19 -30.53 -6.34
C ALA A 205 5.72 -30.35 -6.23
N SER A 206 6.49 -30.89 -7.20
CA SER A 206 7.96 -30.85 -7.21
C SER A 206 8.55 -29.60 -7.88
N ALA A 207 7.73 -28.69 -8.44
CA ALA A 207 8.23 -27.51 -9.08
C ALA A 207 8.61 -26.41 -8.07
N PHE A 208 9.60 -25.61 -8.41
CA PHE A 208 9.80 -24.31 -7.78
C PHE A 208 8.82 -23.31 -8.43
N VAL A 209 7.78 -22.92 -7.68
CA VAL A 209 6.72 -22.08 -8.18
C VAL A 209 7.03 -20.61 -7.94
N VAL A 210 7.10 -19.85 -9.03
CA VAL A 210 7.32 -18.38 -9.01
C VAL A 210 6.03 -17.69 -9.39
N LEU A 211 5.46 -16.93 -8.46
CA LEU A 211 4.31 -16.05 -8.73
C LEU A 211 4.82 -14.70 -9.20
N VAL A 212 4.49 -14.32 -10.43
CA VAL A 212 4.86 -13.02 -11.03
C VAL A 212 3.63 -12.15 -11.14
N THR A 213 3.66 -10.92 -10.60
CA THR A 213 2.54 -9.98 -10.68
C THR A 213 2.98 -8.52 -10.66
N GLY A 214 2.31 -7.68 -11.46
CA GLY A 214 2.44 -6.22 -11.45
C GLY A 214 1.26 -5.53 -10.76
N GLY A 215 0.63 -6.21 -9.78
CA GLY A 215 -0.57 -5.74 -9.10
C GLY A 215 -1.81 -5.77 -10.00
N ALA A 216 -2.88 -5.10 -9.56
CA ALA A 216 -4.19 -5.12 -10.23
C ALA A 216 -4.16 -4.61 -11.70
N TRP A 217 -3.15 -3.83 -12.06
CA TRP A 217 -3.02 -3.25 -13.40
C TRP A 217 -2.00 -3.96 -14.29
N GLY A 218 -1.24 -4.92 -13.76
CA GLY A 218 -0.23 -5.66 -14.52
C GLY A 218 0.81 -4.75 -15.21
N VAL A 219 1.30 -3.76 -14.46
CA VAL A 219 2.29 -2.79 -14.99
C VAL A 219 3.72 -3.28 -14.80
N GLY A 220 4.66 -2.73 -15.59
CA GLY A 220 6.10 -2.98 -15.49
C GLY A 220 6.61 -4.10 -16.37
N SER A 221 7.88 -4.47 -16.18
CA SER A 221 8.65 -5.40 -17.04
C SER A 221 8.32 -6.88 -16.77
N LEU A 222 7.00 -7.23 -16.70
CA LEU A 222 6.57 -8.59 -16.35
C LEU A 222 6.93 -9.61 -17.44
N GLU A 223 6.69 -9.30 -18.71
CA GLU A 223 6.93 -10.22 -19.81
C GLU A 223 8.41 -10.62 -19.96
N PRO A 224 9.37 -9.68 -19.93
CA PRO A 224 10.80 -10.04 -19.89
C PRO A 224 11.18 -10.85 -18.64
N ALA A 225 10.59 -10.56 -17.49
CA ALA A 225 10.82 -11.31 -16.27
C ALA A 225 10.35 -12.77 -16.41
N ILE A 226 9.12 -12.97 -16.91
CA ILE A 226 8.55 -14.29 -17.14
C ILE A 226 9.40 -15.08 -18.13
N ALA A 227 9.79 -14.47 -19.26
CA ALA A 227 10.66 -15.12 -20.25
C ALA A 227 11.99 -15.57 -19.65
N ALA A 228 12.62 -14.73 -18.82
CA ALA A 228 13.88 -15.08 -18.15
C ALA A 228 13.73 -16.24 -17.16
N LEU A 229 12.60 -16.29 -16.45
CA LEU A 229 12.29 -17.37 -15.51
C LEU A 229 11.99 -18.69 -16.22
N LEU A 230 11.29 -18.67 -17.33
CA LEU A 230 11.05 -19.86 -18.16
C LEU A 230 12.36 -20.46 -18.71
N ASN A 231 13.39 -19.64 -18.92
CA ASN A 231 14.72 -20.10 -19.35
C ASN A 231 15.53 -20.79 -18.22
N LEU A 232 15.01 -20.88 -16.99
CA LEU A 232 15.63 -21.66 -15.90
C LEU A 232 15.35 -23.18 -16.00
N GLY A 233 14.61 -23.61 -17.02
CA GLY A 233 14.35 -25.02 -17.29
C GLY A 233 13.14 -25.56 -16.51
N ASP A 234 12.97 -26.89 -16.56
CA ASP A 234 11.74 -27.57 -16.12
C ASP A 234 11.53 -27.60 -14.61
N ARG A 235 12.53 -27.22 -13.82
CA ARG A 235 12.38 -27.12 -12.37
C ARG A 235 11.49 -25.95 -11.94
N VAL A 236 11.36 -24.91 -12.79
CA VAL A 236 10.59 -23.71 -12.47
C VAL A 236 9.24 -23.74 -13.16
N GLN A 237 8.17 -23.46 -12.41
CA GLN A 237 6.83 -23.20 -12.91
C GLN A 237 6.45 -21.77 -12.56
N VAL A 238 6.00 -21.00 -13.55
CA VAL A 238 5.63 -19.59 -13.39
C VAL A 238 4.12 -19.45 -13.38
N ILE A 239 3.58 -18.78 -12.37
CA ILE A 239 2.22 -18.26 -12.37
C ILE A 239 2.33 -16.77 -12.70
N ALA A 240 1.70 -16.32 -13.78
CA ALA A 240 1.75 -14.95 -14.23
C ALA A 240 0.38 -14.28 -14.05
N VAL A 241 0.23 -13.43 -13.03
CA VAL A 241 -1.01 -12.67 -12.81
C VAL A 241 -0.89 -11.32 -13.49
N CYS A 242 -1.57 -11.19 -14.64
CA CYS A 242 -1.55 -10.00 -15.48
C CYS A 242 -2.51 -8.90 -15.00
N GLY A 243 -3.36 -9.20 -14.00
CA GLY A 243 -4.38 -8.26 -13.56
C GLY A 243 -5.33 -7.86 -14.69
N ARG A 244 -5.58 -6.55 -14.83
CA ARG A 244 -6.45 -6.01 -15.89
C ARG A 244 -5.71 -5.74 -17.21
N ASN A 245 -4.46 -6.19 -17.35
CA ASN A 245 -3.67 -6.05 -18.58
C ASN A 245 -3.95 -7.21 -19.54
N GLN A 246 -5.03 -7.08 -20.33
CA GLN A 246 -5.46 -8.09 -21.28
C GLN A 246 -4.45 -8.33 -22.41
N ASP A 247 -3.74 -7.29 -22.83
CA ASP A 247 -2.72 -7.39 -23.89
C ASP A 247 -1.55 -8.27 -23.43
N LEU A 248 -1.11 -8.13 -22.17
CA LEU A 248 -0.08 -8.99 -21.59
C LEU A 248 -0.58 -10.44 -21.48
N LEU A 249 -1.81 -10.64 -21.02
CA LEU A 249 -2.41 -11.97 -20.91
C LEU A 249 -2.41 -12.68 -22.25
N GLN A 250 -2.92 -12.03 -23.31
CA GLN A 250 -2.98 -12.59 -24.66
C GLN A 250 -1.58 -12.93 -25.21
N ARG A 251 -0.58 -12.07 -24.98
CA ARG A 251 0.81 -12.37 -25.41
C ARG A 251 1.37 -13.59 -24.68
N LEU A 252 1.12 -13.74 -23.38
CA LEU A 252 1.59 -14.90 -22.61
C LEU A 252 0.87 -16.19 -23.02
N GLU A 253 -0.42 -16.16 -23.32
CA GLU A 253 -1.19 -17.28 -23.84
C GLU A 253 -0.67 -17.70 -25.24
N ALA A 254 -0.34 -16.72 -26.08
CA ALA A 254 0.20 -16.96 -27.43
C ALA A 254 1.58 -17.65 -27.43
N LEU A 255 2.32 -17.65 -26.31
CA LEU A 255 3.56 -18.40 -26.17
C LEU A 255 3.34 -19.92 -26.29
N GLY A 256 2.12 -20.41 -26.07
CA GLY A 256 1.79 -21.84 -26.15
C GLY A 256 2.58 -22.72 -25.17
N ALA A 257 3.12 -22.12 -24.11
CA ALA A 257 3.86 -22.86 -23.10
C ALA A 257 2.93 -23.83 -22.32
N PRO A 258 3.36 -25.06 -22.03
CA PRO A 258 2.51 -26.00 -21.30
C PRO A 258 2.21 -25.46 -19.87
N ARG A 259 1.03 -25.76 -19.36
CA ARG A 259 0.59 -25.35 -18.01
C ARG A 259 1.58 -25.77 -16.91
N SER A 260 2.33 -26.85 -17.13
CA SER A 260 3.42 -27.28 -16.24
C SER A 260 4.59 -26.30 -16.15
N ARG A 261 4.65 -25.31 -17.05
CA ARG A 261 5.72 -24.30 -17.12
C ARG A 261 5.17 -22.90 -16.89
N LEU A 262 4.03 -22.53 -17.47
CA LEU A 262 3.43 -21.22 -17.40
C LEU A 262 1.93 -21.31 -17.17
N VAL A 263 1.43 -20.58 -16.19
CA VAL A 263 0.01 -20.41 -15.89
C VAL A 263 -0.32 -18.91 -16.00
N PRO A 264 -0.70 -18.41 -17.17
CA PRO A 264 -1.11 -17.04 -17.34
C PRO A 264 -2.53 -16.86 -16.81
N LEU A 265 -2.74 -15.80 -16.02
CA LEU A 265 -4.01 -15.46 -15.40
C LEU A 265 -4.28 -13.96 -15.56
N GLY A 266 -5.52 -13.60 -15.80
CA GLY A 266 -5.98 -12.22 -15.79
C GLY A 266 -6.15 -11.66 -14.38
N PHE A 267 -7.19 -10.85 -14.16
CA PHE A 267 -7.57 -10.41 -12.83
C PHE A 267 -8.21 -11.58 -12.06
N VAL A 268 -7.76 -11.81 -10.82
CA VAL A 268 -8.16 -12.96 -10.00
C VAL A 268 -8.59 -12.53 -8.61
N ASP A 269 -9.50 -13.29 -8.00
CA ASP A 269 -9.92 -13.15 -6.61
C ASP A 269 -9.26 -14.18 -5.68
N ILE A 270 -8.52 -15.15 -6.25
CA ILE A 270 -7.84 -16.25 -5.55
C ILE A 270 -6.35 -15.92 -5.26
N MET A 271 -6.01 -14.64 -5.12
CA MET A 271 -4.62 -14.25 -4.88
C MET A 271 -4.02 -14.86 -3.60
N PRO A 272 -4.78 -15.02 -2.50
CA PRO A 272 -4.28 -15.71 -1.30
C PRO A 272 -3.85 -17.16 -1.56
N GLU A 273 -4.57 -17.89 -2.38
CA GLU A 273 -4.28 -19.27 -2.78
C GLU A 273 -3.03 -19.32 -3.69
N LEU A 274 -2.94 -18.40 -4.64
CA LEU A 274 -1.78 -18.28 -5.52
C LEU A 274 -0.52 -17.96 -4.73
N MET A 275 -0.60 -17.03 -3.78
CA MET A 275 0.54 -16.73 -2.89
C MET A 275 0.91 -17.93 -2.02
N ALA A 276 -0.08 -18.62 -1.44
CA ALA A 276 0.17 -19.81 -0.63
C ALA A 276 0.89 -20.92 -1.42
N SER A 277 0.62 -21.06 -2.72
CA SER A 277 1.22 -22.08 -3.58
C SER A 277 2.66 -21.77 -4.00
N ALA A 278 3.06 -20.48 -4.01
CA ALA A 278 4.34 -20.03 -4.53
C ALA A 278 5.51 -20.31 -3.56
N ASP A 279 6.71 -20.48 -4.10
CA ASP A 279 7.97 -20.45 -3.34
C ASP A 279 8.47 -19.02 -3.14
N VAL A 280 8.25 -18.18 -4.17
CA VAL A 280 8.68 -16.78 -4.19
C VAL A 280 7.70 -15.95 -5.01
N VAL A 281 7.52 -14.70 -4.63
CA VAL A 281 6.73 -13.72 -5.35
C VAL A 281 7.65 -12.70 -6.02
N VAL A 282 7.50 -12.52 -7.32
CA VAL A 282 8.20 -11.51 -8.12
C VAL A 282 7.22 -10.40 -8.44
N THR A 283 7.56 -9.18 -8.06
CA THR A 283 6.73 -8.00 -8.33
C THR A 283 7.59 -6.75 -8.56
N ASN A 284 7.02 -5.74 -9.18
CA ASN A 284 7.62 -4.41 -9.29
C ASN A 284 6.99 -3.39 -8.32
N ALA A 285 5.99 -3.82 -7.56
CA ALA A 285 5.21 -2.97 -6.68
C ALA A 285 5.71 -3.10 -5.24
N GLY A 286 6.28 -2.05 -4.70
CA GLY A 286 6.67 -1.95 -3.30
C GLY A 286 5.50 -1.61 -2.36
N GLY A 287 4.26 -1.96 -2.69
CA GLY A 287 3.05 -1.65 -1.94
C GLY A 287 2.36 -2.88 -1.36
N VAL A 288 1.04 -2.87 -1.36
CA VAL A 288 0.17 -3.89 -0.72
C VAL A 288 0.48 -5.31 -1.19
N THR A 289 0.78 -5.54 -2.47
CA THR A 289 1.13 -6.87 -2.98
C THR A 289 2.33 -7.49 -2.26
N SER A 290 3.36 -6.70 -1.94
CA SER A 290 4.50 -7.17 -1.15
C SER A 290 4.10 -7.52 0.27
N LEU A 291 3.22 -6.72 0.88
CA LEU A 291 2.69 -6.98 2.23
C LEU A 291 1.82 -8.24 2.28
N GLU A 292 1.02 -8.47 1.25
CA GLU A 292 0.22 -9.70 1.08
C GLU A 292 1.13 -10.93 0.97
N ALA A 293 2.24 -10.81 0.23
CA ALA A 293 3.24 -11.86 0.13
C ALA A 293 3.93 -12.13 1.49
N PHE A 294 4.35 -11.08 2.20
CA PHE A 294 4.92 -11.21 3.55
C PHE A 294 3.95 -11.88 4.50
N ALA A 295 2.67 -11.48 4.49
CA ALA A 295 1.63 -12.10 5.32
C ALA A 295 1.43 -13.57 5.01
N SER A 296 1.65 -13.96 3.77
CA SER A 296 1.60 -15.36 3.33
C SER A 296 2.92 -16.11 3.58
N ALA A 297 3.92 -15.48 4.22
CA ALA A 297 5.28 -15.98 4.40
C ALA A 297 5.93 -16.40 3.06
N ARG A 298 5.83 -15.52 2.05
CA ARG A 298 6.38 -15.75 0.71
C ARG A 298 7.46 -14.72 0.38
N PRO A 299 8.72 -15.15 0.22
CA PRO A 299 9.82 -14.30 -0.15
C PRO A 299 9.53 -13.43 -1.37
N VAL A 300 9.91 -12.16 -1.29
CA VAL A 300 9.63 -11.16 -2.32
C VAL A 300 10.90 -10.77 -3.06
N LEU A 301 10.86 -10.85 -4.38
CA LEU A 301 11.85 -10.28 -5.27
C LEU A 301 11.24 -9.08 -6.00
N LEU A 302 11.88 -7.93 -5.86
CA LEU A 302 11.45 -6.68 -6.49
C LEU A 302 12.27 -6.45 -7.75
N VAL A 303 11.63 -6.51 -8.91
CA VAL A 303 12.27 -6.28 -10.21
C VAL A 303 11.73 -5.01 -10.83
N ASP A 304 12.62 -4.16 -11.34
CA ASP A 304 12.28 -2.89 -12.00
C ASP A 304 11.22 -2.09 -11.21
N PRO A 305 11.53 -1.71 -9.94
CA PRO A 305 10.58 -1.02 -9.10
C PRO A 305 10.07 0.28 -9.76
N ILE A 306 8.77 0.52 -9.64
CA ILE A 306 8.09 1.70 -10.17
C ILE A 306 8.85 2.97 -9.74
N ALA A 307 9.02 3.91 -10.68
CA ALA A 307 9.69 5.17 -10.42
C ALA A 307 9.09 5.93 -9.21
N GLY A 308 9.88 6.74 -8.55
CA GLY A 308 9.47 7.52 -7.38
C GLY A 308 9.29 6.67 -6.12
N HIS A 309 8.08 6.62 -5.59
CA HIS A 309 7.78 5.91 -4.34
C HIS A 309 8.09 4.41 -4.39
N GLY A 310 7.92 3.75 -5.54
CA GLY A 310 8.21 2.32 -5.67
C GLY A 310 9.67 1.99 -5.43
N LYS A 311 10.60 2.80 -5.98
CA LYS A 311 12.05 2.62 -5.73
C LYS A 311 12.41 2.87 -4.27
N ALA A 312 11.81 3.88 -3.64
CA ALA A 312 12.04 4.17 -2.24
C ALA A 312 11.50 3.04 -1.33
N ASN A 313 10.31 2.54 -1.62
CA ASN A 313 9.71 1.40 -0.92
C ASN A 313 10.59 0.15 -1.06
N ALA A 314 11.05 -0.16 -2.27
CA ALA A 314 11.92 -1.32 -2.53
C ALA A 314 13.22 -1.25 -1.72
N ALA A 315 13.89 -0.11 -1.72
CA ALA A 315 15.13 0.08 -0.96
C ALA A 315 14.91 -0.08 0.56
N MET A 316 13.80 0.43 1.10
CA MET A 316 13.49 0.26 2.52
C MET A 316 13.10 -1.18 2.89
N MET A 317 12.37 -1.89 2.03
CA MET A 317 12.06 -3.31 2.23
C MET A 317 13.32 -4.17 2.21
N GLU A 318 14.27 -3.87 1.34
CA GLU A 318 15.57 -4.54 1.29
C GLU A 318 16.40 -4.24 2.55
N GLN A 319 16.43 -2.97 3.00
CA GLN A 319 17.08 -2.57 4.26
C GLN A 319 16.46 -3.30 5.47
N ALA A 320 15.16 -3.54 5.45
CA ALA A 320 14.44 -4.31 6.47
C ALA A 320 14.71 -5.83 6.39
N GLY A 321 15.38 -6.33 5.35
CA GLY A 321 15.61 -7.75 5.11
C GLY A 321 14.36 -8.52 4.67
N LEU A 322 13.31 -7.84 4.23
CA LEU A 322 12.02 -8.42 3.83
C LEU A 322 11.91 -8.71 2.34
N ALA A 323 12.73 -8.07 1.51
CA ALA A 323 12.73 -8.29 0.06
C ALA A 323 14.16 -8.28 -0.47
N VAL A 324 14.34 -8.82 -1.68
CA VAL A 324 15.56 -8.69 -2.46
C VAL A 324 15.25 -7.83 -3.68
N VAL A 325 16.01 -6.76 -3.86
CA VAL A 325 15.90 -5.91 -5.05
C VAL A 325 16.78 -6.47 -6.16
N CYS A 326 16.16 -6.80 -7.28
CA CYS A 326 16.83 -7.22 -8.50
C CYS A 326 16.89 -6.03 -9.47
N PRO A 327 18.05 -5.38 -9.67
CA PRO A 327 18.18 -4.21 -10.51
C PRO A 327 17.75 -4.42 -11.98
N GLY A 328 17.74 -5.68 -12.43
CA GLY A 328 17.33 -6.04 -13.79
C GLY A 328 16.95 -7.51 -13.92
N ILE A 329 16.58 -7.88 -15.13
CA ILE A 329 16.09 -9.22 -15.46
C ILE A 329 17.18 -10.30 -15.27
N ARG A 330 18.44 -9.96 -15.53
CA ARG A 330 19.58 -10.88 -15.35
C ARG A 330 19.75 -11.22 -13.88
N GLU A 331 19.71 -10.22 -13.02
CA GLU A 331 19.82 -10.36 -11.56
C GLU A 331 18.62 -11.13 -10.98
N LEU A 332 17.40 -10.88 -11.47
CA LEU A 332 16.22 -11.67 -11.14
C LEU A 332 16.45 -13.16 -11.45
N ARG A 333 16.90 -13.46 -12.66
CA ARG A 333 17.15 -14.84 -13.10
C ARG A 333 18.22 -15.53 -12.22
N SER A 334 19.33 -14.85 -11.94
CA SER A 334 20.39 -15.43 -11.06
C SER A 334 19.88 -15.64 -9.65
N THR A 335 19.17 -14.68 -9.07
CA THR A 335 18.60 -14.80 -7.72
C THR A 335 17.61 -15.97 -7.61
N VAL A 336 16.72 -16.14 -8.59
CA VAL A 336 15.79 -17.28 -8.58
C VAL A 336 16.56 -18.60 -8.74
N ALA A 337 17.57 -18.67 -9.62
CA ALA A 337 18.39 -19.87 -9.76
C ALA A 337 19.10 -20.25 -8.44
N GLU A 338 19.61 -19.26 -7.69
CA GLU A 338 20.19 -19.45 -6.37
C GLU A 338 19.16 -19.98 -5.35
N LEU A 339 17.94 -19.40 -5.33
CA LEU A 339 16.87 -19.83 -4.42
C LEU A 339 16.36 -21.25 -4.73
N VAL A 340 16.37 -21.65 -6.00
CA VAL A 340 16.08 -23.03 -6.40
C VAL A 340 17.13 -24.01 -5.84
N ALA A 341 18.38 -23.58 -5.75
CA ALA A 341 19.49 -24.40 -5.27
C ALA A 341 19.67 -24.34 -3.74
N ASP A 342 19.35 -23.21 -3.11
CA ASP A 342 19.56 -22.94 -1.67
C ASP A 342 18.25 -22.78 -0.90
N GLN A 343 17.70 -23.88 -0.43
CA GLN A 343 16.50 -23.88 0.41
C GLN A 343 16.72 -23.21 1.79
N GLY A 344 17.96 -23.15 2.26
CA GLY A 344 18.29 -22.46 3.52
C GLY A 344 18.14 -20.95 3.41
N ARG A 345 18.53 -20.37 2.27
CA ARG A 345 18.30 -18.93 1.98
C ARG A 345 16.81 -18.62 1.91
N LEU A 346 16.03 -19.46 1.23
CA LEU A 346 14.58 -19.31 1.13
C LEU A 346 13.91 -19.36 2.52
N ALA A 347 14.33 -20.30 3.39
CA ALA A 347 13.82 -20.44 4.75
C ALA A 347 14.15 -19.22 5.62
N LYS A 348 15.34 -18.63 5.48
CA LYS A 348 15.72 -17.39 6.20
C LYS A 348 14.85 -16.22 5.79
N MET A 349 14.54 -16.05 4.50
CA MET A 349 13.65 -14.99 4.03
C MET A 349 12.24 -15.17 4.60
N ARG A 350 11.68 -16.39 4.56
CA ARG A 350 10.38 -16.70 5.17
C ARG A 350 10.32 -16.39 6.67
N ALA A 351 11.40 -16.69 7.40
CA ALA A 351 11.48 -16.42 8.83
C ALA A 351 11.47 -14.91 9.14
N ALA A 352 12.15 -14.10 8.32
CA ALA A 352 12.15 -12.65 8.47
C ALA A 352 10.76 -12.05 8.24
N GLU A 353 10.02 -12.54 7.25
CA GLU A 353 8.64 -12.12 6.97
C GLU A 353 7.68 -12.48 8.10
N LEU A 354 7.77 -13.69 8.62
CA LEU A 354 6.98 -14.12 9.78
C LEU A 354 7.28 -13.28 11.02
N ALA A 355 8.54 -12.93 11.26
CA ALA A 355 8.92 -12.06 12.36
C ALA A 355 8.33 -10.64 12.21
N HIS A 356 8.27 -10.13 10.97
CA HIS A 356 7.64 -8.84 10.68
C HIS A 356 6.13 -8.80 10.99
N LEU A 357 5.45 -9.94 10.88
CA LEU A 357 4.01 -10.04 11.18
C LEU A 357 3.67 -10.08 12.67
N GLN A 358 4.65 -10.27 13.56
CA GLN A 358 4.47 -10.33 15.02
C GLN A 358 4.33 -8.94 15.66
N GLY A 359 3.78 -7.96 14.93
CA GLY A 359 3.58 -6.60 15.39
C GLY A 359 2.31 -6.41 16.23
N ARG A 360 2.10 -5.16 16.70
CA ARG A 360 0.85 -4.73 17.35
C ARG A 360 -0.32 -4.84 16.38
N ASP A 361 -1.50 -5.11 16.92
CA ASP A 361 -2.72 -5.06 16.13
C ASP A 361 -3.16 -3.60 15.93
N LEU A 362 -3.48 -3.24 14.70
CA LEU A 362 -3.95 -1.91 14.35
C LEU A 362 -5.16 -1.46 15.18
N CYS A 363 -6.04 -2.39 15.55
CA CYS A 363 -7.23 -2.05 16.32
C CYS A 363 -6.93 -1.69 17.76
N ASP A 364 -5.88 -2.26 18.36
CA ASP A 364 -5.41 -1.82 19.70
C ASP A 364 -4.94 -0.36 19.62
N ASP A 365 -4.25 0.00 18.54
CA ASP A 365 -3.79 1.38 18.30
C ASP A 365 -4.95 2.33 17.99
N LEU A 366 -5.99 1.89 17.29
CA LEU A 366 -7.22 2.67 17.06
C LEU A 366 -8.04 2.85 18.32
N ALA A 367 -8.12 1.84 19.17
CA ALA A 367 -8.77 1.95 20.49
C ALA A 367 -8.07 2.98 21.37
N LEU A 368 -6.73 2.95 21.43
CA LEU A 368 -5.95 3.96 22.13
C LEU A 368 -6.18 5.36 21.56
N LEU A 369 -6.23 5.50 20.24
CA LEU A 369 -6.50 6.77 19.59
C LEU A 369 -7.90 7.31 19.92
N ALA A 370 -8.91 6.47 19.95
CA ALA A 370 -10.29 6.85 20.26
C ALA A 370 -10.48 7.33 21.72
N THR A 371 -9.69 6.77 22.64
CA THR A 371 -9.73 7.15 24.06
C THR A 371 -8.73 8.24 24.44
N ALA A 372 -7.77 8.56 23.55
CA ALA A 372 -6.78 9.60 23.79
C ALA A 372 -7.38 11.00 23.61
N GLU A 373 -6.92 11.95 24.41
CA GLU A 373 -7.22 13.35 24.14
C GLU A 373 -6.53 13.75 22.81
N PRO A 374 -7.27 14.38 21.88
CA PRO A 374 -6.68 14.86 20.63
C PRO A 374 -5.56 15.86 20.92
N LEU A 375 -4.54 15.88 20.06
CA LEU A 375 -3.46 16.85 20.16
C LEU A 375 -4.01 18.27 20.33
N PRO A 376 -3.50 19.08 21.31
CA PRO A 376 -3.94 20.45 21.49
C PRO A 376 -3.73 21.24 20.21
N LEU A 377 -4.76 21.96 19.78
CA LEU A 377 -4.70 22.78 18.58
C LEU A 377 -3.72 23.93 18.76
N PRO A 378 -3.00 24.36 17.72
CA PRO A 378 -2.09 25.50 17.84
C PRO A 378 -2.82 26.75 18.29
N PRO A 379 -2.21 27.61 19.12
CA PRO A 379 -2.81 28.87 19.50
C PRO A 379 -3.19 29.68 18.25
N GLY A 380 -4.39 30.21 18.24
CA GLY A 380 -5.03 30.78 17.06
C GLY A 380 -4.36 32.01 16.47
N GLY A 381 -3.40 31.76 15.59
CA GLY A 381 -2.84 32.74 14.68
C GLY A 381 -3.25 32.41 13.25
N GLY A 382 -4.29 32.96 12.73
CA GLY A 382 -4.57 32.86 11.30
C GLY A 382 -6.00 32.62 10.82
N MET A 383 -6.96 32.37 11.71
CA MET A 383 -8.35 32.09 11.26
C MET A 383 -9.01 33.31 10.57
N ARG A 384 -8.73 34.53 10.99
CA ARG A 384 -9.27 35.74 10.34
C ARG A 384 -8.69 36.00 8.95
N GLN A 385 -7.47 35.52 8.67
CA GLN A 385 -6.80 35.73 7.39
C GLN A 385 -7.19 34.64 6.36
N ALA A 386 -7.38 33.39 6.79
CA ALA A 386 -7.81 32.30 5.92
C ALA A 386 -9.27 32.45 5.44
N ILE A 387 -10.16 32.94 6.28
CA ILE A 387 -11.57 33.20 5.90
C ILE A 387 -11.65 34.36 4.90
N ARG A 388 -10.84 35.42 5.05
CA ARG A 388 -10.82 36.53 4.08
C ARG A 388 -10.33 36.13 2.70
N THR A 389 -9.44 35.14 2.60
CA THR A 389 -8.92 34.64 1.30
C THR A 389 -9.91 33.71 0.60
N LEU A 390 -10.79 33.03 1.34
CA LEU A 390 -11.81 32.11 0.77
C LEU A 390 -13.14 32.78 0.46
N THR A 391 -13.40 33.98 0.98
CA THR A 391 -14.61 34.76 0.66
C THR A 391 -14.36 35.88 -0.36
N ALA A 392 -13.11 36.04 -0.80
CA ALA A 392 -12.68 36.98 -1.81
C ALA A 392 -12.27 36.33 -3.14
N ALA A 393 -12.48 35.05 -3.31
CA ALA A 393 -12.40 34.26 -4.53
C ALA A 393 -13.73 33.50 -4.65
#